data_44280f4bc9ec9bfc226aa607f4cd04a1
#
_entry.id   44280f4bc9ec9bfc226aa607f4cd04a1
#
_cell.length_a   1.000
_cell.length_b   1.000
_cell.length_c   1.000
_cell.angle_alpha   90.00
_cell.angle_beta   90.00
_cell.angle_gamma   90.00
#
_symmetry.space_group_name_H-M   'P 1'
#
loop_
_entity.id
_entity.type
_entity.pdbx_description
1 polymer ?
#
loop_
_entity_poly.entity_id
_entity_poly.type
_entity_poly.pdbx_seq_one_letter_code
_entity_poly.pdbx_strand_id
1 'polypeptide(L)'
;MIEFRNVHKVYDNGSIALEDVSIHIEKGEFVLVCGHSGAGKSTFIKLLSHEVTPDSGTVIVNDVDVTRIKSSKVPYLRRKLGIVFQDFRLLPSKTVFENIAFALEVIEEKPKVIKEKVLNVLELVGLSDKANDLPQDLSGGEQQRVAIARAIVNKPLVLIADEPTGNLDPQTSRDISDLFKAINNSGTTVVMVTHDMDMVSYLNKRVIALEGGRVVSDQMRGAAFHEN
;
A
#
# COMPACT_ATOMS: atom_id res chain seq x y z
N MET A 1 10.81 -10.95 3.47
CA MET A 1 9.45 -10.49 3.84
C MET A 1 8.47 -10.62 2.69
N ILE A 2 8.75 -10.05 1.53
CA ILE A 2 7.98 -10.24 0.29
C ILE A 2 8.92 -10.82 -0.75
N GLU A 3 8.47 -11.84 -1.49
CA GLU A 3 9.29 -12.45 -2.54
C GLU A 3 8.43 -12.86 -3.73
N PHE A 4 8.85 -12.45 -4.92
CA PHE A 4 8.35 -12.89 -6.21
C PHE A 4 9.45 -13.75 -6.83
N ARG A 5 9.10 -14.96 -7.29
CA ARG A 5 10.01 -15.90 -7.94
C ARG A 5 9.48 -16.27 -9.31
N ASN A 6 10.09 -15.74 -10.37
CA ASN A 6 9.74 -15.99 -11.78
C ASN A 6 8.23 -15.88 -12.03
N VAL A 7 7.63 -14.81 -11.50
CA VAL A 7 6.17 -14.60 -11.55
C VAL A 7 5.75 -14.15 -12.93
N HIS A 8 4.75 -14.85 -13.49
CA HIS A 8 4.12 -14.54 -14.75
C HIS A 8 2.61 -14.38 -14.58
N LYS A 9 2.03 -13.36 -15.21
CA LYS A 9 0.60 -13.11 -15.18
C LYS A 9 0.08 -12.57 -16.50
N VAL A 10 -0.87 -13.30 -17.09
CA VAL A 10 -1.62 -12.90 -18.29
C VAL A 10 -3.09 -12.81 -17.91
N TYR A 11 -3.79 -11.80 -18.40
CA TYR A 11 -5.23 -11.69 -18.26
C TYR A 11 -5.97 -12.36 -19.42
N ASP A 12 -7.26 -12.66 -19.26
CA ASP A 12 -8.08 -13.39 -20.25
C ASP A 12 -8.16 -12.70 -21.61
N ASN A 13 -7.92 -11.39 -21.65
CA ASN A 13 -7.84 -10.62 -22.90
C ASN A 13 -6.47 -10.75 -23.62
N GLY A 14 -5.58 -11.63 -23.15
CA GLY A 14 -4.25 -11.85 -23.70
C GLY A 14 -3.18 -10.82 -23.26
N SER A 15 -3.54 -9.84 -22.40
CA SER A 15 -2.57 -8.85 -21.93
C SER A 15 -1.60 -9.46 -20.93
N ILE A 16 -0.31 -9.40 -21.23
CA ILE A 16 0.77 -9.78 -20.31
C ILE A 16 0.93 -8.65 -19.29
N ALA A 17 0.59 -8.94 -18.04
CA ALA A 17 0.66 -7.96 -16.95
C ALA A 17 1.99 -8.05 -16.19
N LEU A 18 2.51 -9.25 -15.98
CA LEU A 18 3.86 -9.48 -15.45
C LEU A 18 4.52 -10.62 -16.21
N GLU A 19 5.82 -10.49 -16.45
CA GLU A 19 6.61 -11.46 -17.18
C GLU A 19 7.97 -11.67 -16.51
N ASP A 20 8.18 -12.88 -15.97
CA ASP A 20 9.40 -13.32 -15.29
C ASP A 20 9.87 -12.38 -14.18
N VAL A 21 8.93 -11.90 -13.37
CA VAL A 21 9.23 -10.97 -12.29
C VAL A 21 9.80 -11.71 -11.10
N SER A 22 11.04 -11.36 -10.72
CA SER A 22 11.72 -11.85 -9.53
C SER A 22 12.19 -10.65 -8.68
N ILE A 23 11.64 -10.53 -7.46
CA ILE A 23 11.88 -9.41 -6.53
C ILE A 23 11.96 -9.96 -5.12
N HIS A 24 12.87 -9.43 -4.32
CA HIS A 24 12.92 -9.68 -2.89
C HIS A 24 12.88 -8.36 -2.12
N ILE A 25 11.95 -8.22 -1.15
CA ILE A 25 11.81 -7.05 -0.28
C ILE A 25 11.98 -7.53 1.16
N GLU A 26 12.90 -6.92 1.88
CA GLU A 26 13.21 -7.24 3.26
C GLU A 26 12.15 -6.72 4.24
N LYS A 27 12.14 -7.27 5.45
CA LYS A 27 11.29 -6.77 6.52
C LYS A 27 11.74 -5.37 6.95
N GLY A 28 10.77 -4.44 7.07
CA GLY A 28 11.05 -3.06 7.44
C GLY A 28 11.60 -2.20 6.29
N GLU A 29 11.73 -2.76 5.10
CA GLU A 29 12.17 -2.00 3.94
C GLU A 29 11.08 -1.05 3.42
N PHE A 30 11.47 0.08 2.86
CA PHE A 30 10.60 0.96 2.10
C PHE A 30 11.00 0.89 0.63
N VAL A 31 10.09 0.39 -0.21
CA VAL A 31 10.34 0.19 -1.64
C VAL A 31 9.33 0.98 -2.45
N LEU A 32 9.81 1.66 -3.48
CA LEU A 32 9.03 2.34 -4.50
C LEU A 32 8.95 1.44 -5.74
N VAL A 33 7.75 1.18 -6.23
CA VAL A 33 7.52 0.46 -7.49
C VAL A 33 7.04 1.46 -8.53
N CYS A 34 7.89 1.75 -9.51
CA CYS A 34 7.65 2.78 -10.51
C CYS A 34 7.42 2.17 -11.90
N GLY A 35 6.80 2.94 -12.79
CA GLY A 35 6.57 2.57 -14.18
C GLY A 35 5.38 3.31 -14.78
N HIS A 36 5.31 3.35 -16.11
CA HIS A 36 4.20 3.98 -16.82
C HIS A 36 2.86 3.26 -16.59
N SER A 37 1.77 3.87 -17.06
CA SER A 37 0.47 3.21 -17.07
C SER A 37 0.56 1.89 -17.85
N GLY A 38 -0.01 0.81 -17.32
CA GLY A 38 0.08 -0.51 -17.93
C GLY A 38 1.36 -1.29 -17.65
N ALA A 39 2.35 -0.75 -16.92
CA ALA A 39 3.62 -1.45 -16.62
C ALA A 39 3.49 -2.69 -15.71
N GLY A 40 2.29 -2.98 -15.16
CA GLY A 40 2.07 -4.13 -14.27
C GLY A 40 1.93 -3.78 -12.79
N LYS A 41 2.05 -2.51 -12.40
CA LYS A 41 2.04 -2.04 -11.00
C LYS A 41 0.80 -2.49 -10.22
N SER A 42 -0.40 -2.28 -10.76
CA SER A 42 -1.66 -2.70 -10.09
C SER A 42 -1.77 -4.23 -9.99
N THR A 43 -1.24 -4.97 -10.96
CA THR A 43 -1.18 -6.43 -10.90
C THR A 43 -0.23 -6.91 -9.81
N PHE A 44 0.91 -6.23 -9.65
CA PHE A 44 1.84 -6.49 -8.56
C PHE A 44 1.15 -6.37 -7.18
N ILE A 45 0.38 -5.27 -6.95
CA ILE A 45 -0.41 -5.08 -5.72
C ILE A 45 -1.46 -6.19 -5.54
N LYS A 46 -2.22 -6.50 -6.61
CA LYS A 46 -3.28 -7.52 -6.57
C LYS A 46 -2.74 -8.93 -6.26
N LEU A 47 -1.53 -9.25 -6.68
CA LEU A 47 -0.87 -10.50 -6.32
C LEU A 47 -0.50 -10.53 -4.84
N LEU A 48 0.02 -9.43 -4.26
CA LEU A 48 0.32 -9.34 -2.83
C LEU A 48 -0.91 -9.52 -1.95
N SER A 49 -2.05 -8.97 -2.36
CA SER A 49 -3.33 -9.05 -1.63
C SER A 49 -4.14 -10.30 -1.95
N HIS A 50 -3.62 -11.16 -2.82
CA HIS A 50 -4.32 -12.34 -3.36
C HIS A 50 -5.70 -11.97 -3.92
N GLU A 51 -5.78 -10.86 -4.66
CA GLU A 51 -6.96 -10.52 -5.48
C GLU A 51 -6.92 -11.25 -6.83
N VAL A 52 -5.71 -11.50 -7.32
CA VAL A 52 -5.44 -12.37 -8.48
C VAL A 52 -4.34 -13.38 -8.11
N THR A 53 -4.29 -14.47 -8.84
CA THR A 53 -3.21 -15.47 -8.74
C THR A 53 -2.30 -15.40 -9.97
N PRO A 54 -1.01 -15.67 -9.83
CA PRO A 54 -0.11 -15.77 -10.98
C PRO A 54 -0.43 -17.02 -11.81
N ASP A 55 -0.09 -17.01 -13.10
CA ASP A 55 -0.24 -18.16 -13.97
C ASP A 55 0.97 -19.11 -13.83
N SER A 56 2.14 -18.57 -13.48
CA SER A 56 3.31 -19.35 -13.05
C SER A 56 4.17 -18.54 -12.08
N GLY A 57 5.15 -19.21 -11.46
CA GLY A 57 5.99 -18.62 -10.42
C GLY A 57 5.34 -18.70 -9.04
N THR A 58 5.96 -18.01 -8.07
CA THR A 58 5.53 -18.04 -6.67
C THR A 58 5.60 -16.65 -6.07
N VAL A 59 4.57 -16.28 -5.28
CA VAL A 59 4.54 -15.06 -4.47
C VAL A 59 4.50 -15.45 -3.00
N ILE A 60 5.45 -14.95 -2.22
CA ILE A 60 5.53 -15.19 -0.77
C ILE A 60 5.36 -13.85 -0.05
N VAL A 61 4.52 -13.82 0.98
CA VAL A 61 4.32 -12.66 1.86
C VAL A 61 4.42 -13.12 3.29
N ASN A 62 5.40 -12.63 4.04
CA ASN A 62 5.65 -13.01 5.44
C ASN A 62 5.65 -14.53 5.64
N ASP A 63 6.49 -15.22 4.87
CA ASP A 63 6.71 -16.68 4.89
C ASP A 63 5.47 -17.51 4.50
N VAL A 64 4.41 -16.86 4.00
CA VAL A 64 3.22 -17.52 3.46
C VAL A 64 3.29 -17.51 1.93
N ASP A 65 3.27 -18.69 1.31
CA ASP A 65 3.08 -18.82 -0.14
C ASP A 65 1.63 -18.44 -0.48
N VAL A 66 1.45 -17.20 -0.97
CA VAL A 66 0.12 -16.69 -1.32
C VAL A 66 -0.39 -17.24 -2.64
N THR A 67 0.49 -17.82 -3.48
CA THR A 67 0.09 -18.47 -4.74
C THR A 67 -0.82 -19.67 -4.50
N ARG A 68 -0.56 -20.40 -3.42
CA ARG A 68 -1.23 -21.66 -3.08
C ARG A 68 -2.11 -21.57 -1.82
N ILE A 69 -2.34 -20.35 -1.33
CA ILE A 69 -3.14 -20.15 -0.10
C ILE A 69 -4.59 -20.60 -0.31
N LYS A 70 -5.13 -21.36 0.65
CA LYS A 70 -6.54 -21.75 0.62
C LYS A 70 -7.43 -20.52 0.80
N SER A 71 -8.56 -20.43 0.07
CA SER A 71 -9.49 -19.29 0.13
C SER A 71 -9.93 -18.94 1.56
N SER A 72 -10.09 -19.95 2.44
CA SER A 72 -10.42 -19.72 3.86
C SER A 72 -9.30 -19.03 4.66
N LYS A 73 -8.07 -18.99 4.15
CA LYS A 73 -6.92 -18.33 4.80
C LYS A 73 -6.63 -16.94 4.24
N VAL A 74 -7.21 -16.57 3.10
CA VAL A 74 -7.04 -15.24 2.49
C VAL A 74 -7.43 -14.10 3.44
N PRO A 75 -8.54 -14.15 4.21
CA PRO A 75 -8.85 -13.11 5.18
C PRO A 75 -7.75 -12.89 6.23
N TYR A 76 -7.10 -13.97 6.68
CA TYR A 76 -5.99 -13.86 7.65
C TYR A 76 -4.73 -13.26 7.06
N LEU A 77 -4.46 -13.49 5.76
CA LEU A 77 -3.41 -12.79 5.03
C LEU A 77 -3.73 -11.29 4.98
N ARG A 78 -4.93 -10.93 4.50
CA ARG A 78 -5.34 -9.52 4.33
C ARG A 78 -5.36 -8.73 5.64
N ARG A 79 -5.62 -9.36 6.79
CA ARG A 79 -5.51 -8.72 8.11
C ARG A 79 -4.08 -8.27 8.45
N LYS A 80 -3.06 -8.85 7.80
CA LYS A 80 -1.65 -8.48 7.99
C LYS A 80 -1.18 -7.44 6.99
N LEU A 81 -2.02 -7.04 6.05
CA LEU A 81 -1.75 -6.05 5.03
C LEU A 81 -2.59 -4.80 5.30
N GLY A 82 -1.97 -3.63 5.23
CA GLY A 82 -2.67 -2.36 5.09
C GLY A 82 -2.64 -1.95 3.63
N ILE A 83 -3.75 -1.49 3.08
CA ILE A 83 -3.80 -1.01 1.70
C ILE A 83 -4.38 0.40 1.69
N VAL A 84 -3.66 1.30 1.05
CA VAL A 84 -4.04 2.69 0.79
C VAL A 84 -4.24 2.85 -0.71
N PHE A 85 -5.40 3.34 -1.12
CA PHE A 85 -5.77 3.54 -2.52
C PHE A 85 -5.69 5.01 -2.91
N GLN A 86 -5.50 5.29 -4.18
CA GLN A 86 -5.48 6.63 -4.74
C GLN A 86 -6.82 7.38 -4.55
N ASP A 87 -7.94 6.68 -4.60
CA ASP A 87 -9.32 7.20 -4.47
C ASP A 87 -9.86 7.13 -3.03
N PHE A 88 -8.96 7.01 -2.03
CA PHE A 88 -9.21 6.95 -0.59
C PHE A 88 -10.13 5.81 -0.13
N ARG A 89 -11.16 5.48 -0.87
CA ARG A 89 -12.20 4.47 -0.59
C ARG A 89 -12.78 4.58 0.81
N LEU A 90 -13.06 5.80 1.24
CA LEU A 90 -13.73 6.04 2.51
C LEU A 90 -15.22 5.68 2.42
N LEU A 91 -15.79 5.27 3.54
CA LEU A 91 -17.21 4.99 3.68
C LEU A 91 -17.93 6.34 3.89
N PRO A 92 -18.71 6.84 2.92
CA PRO A 92 -19.17 8.23 2.93
C PRO A 92 -20.22 8.52 4.01
N SER A 93 -20.93 7.50 4.48
CA SER A 93 -21.94 7.60 5.55
C SER A 93 -21.38 7.39 6.96
N LYS A 94 -20.08 7.18 7.08
CA LYS A 94 -19.39 6.94 8.36
C LYS A 94 -18.45 8.10 8.68
N THR A 95 -18.37 8.46 9.95
CA THR A 95 -17.42 9.45 10.44
C THR A 95 -15.98 9.00 10.24
N VAL A 96 -15.03 9.90 10.44
CA VAL A 96 -13.59 9.58 10.44
C VAL A 96 -13.29 8.46 11.43
N PHE A 97 -13.80 8.58 12.68
CA PHE A 97 -13.64 7.55 13.70
C PHE A 97 -14.17 6.19 13.21
N GLU A 98 -15.40 6.15 12.69
CA GLU A 98 -16.04 4.92 12.22
C GLU A 98 -15.35 4.31 11.00
N ASN A 99 -14.81 5.13 10.09
CA ASN A 99 -14.02 4.66 8.96
C ASN A 99 -12.78 3.89 9.42
N ILE A 100 -12.10 4.38 10.45
CA ILE A 100 -10.90 3.73 11.00
C ILE A 100 -11.31 2.52 11.85
N ALA A 101 -12.34 2.66 12.69
CA ALA A 101 -12.85 1.59 13.55
C ALA A 101 -13.29 0.36 12.77
N PHE A 102 -13.85 0.56 11.58
CA PHE A 102 -14.33 -0.52 10.71
C PHE A 102 -13.27 -1.62 10.47
N ALA A 103 -12.00 -1.24 10.30
CA ALA A 103 -10.92 -2.22 10.09
C ALA A 103 -10.70 -3.13 11.32
N LEU A 104 -11.01 -2.65 12.52
CA LEU A 104 -10.93 -3.42 13.77
C LEU A 104 -12.21 -4.19 14.06
N GLU A 105 -13.37 -3.66 13.68
CA GLU A 105 -14.67 -4.35 13.79
C GLU A 105 -14.70 -5.62 12.95
N VAL A 106 -14.16 -5.58 11.72
CA VAL A 106 -14.06 -6.75 10.82
C VAL A 106 -13.25 -7.91 11.43
N ILE A 107 -12.33 -7.60 12.34
CA ILE A 107 -11.53 -8.63 13.04
C ILE A 107 -12.09 -8.94 14.42
N GLU A 108 -13.29 -8.45 14.75
CA GLU A 108 -14.01 -8.71 16.00
C GLU A 108 -13.24 -8.22 17.25
N GLU A 109 -12.53 -7.09 17.13
CA GLU A 109 -11.80 -6.49 18.25
C GLU A 109 -12.80 -5.92 19.29
N LYS A 110 -12.43 -5.91 20.56
CA LYS A 110 -13.27 -5.42 21.64
C LYS A 110 -13.51 -3.89 21.54
N PRO A 111 -14.74 -3.37 21.80
CA PRO A 111 -15.06 -1.95 21.64
C PRO A 111 -14.13 -0.99 22.39
N LYS A 112 -13.71 -1.37 23.61
CA LYS A 112 -12.75 -0.56 24.40
C LYS A 112 -11.40 -0.44 23.71
N VAL A 113 -10.91 -1.55 23.12
CA VAL A 113 -9.63 -1.59 22.38
C VAL A 113 -9.74 -0.83 21.06
N ILE A 114 -10.89 -0.95 20.37
CA ILE A 114 -11.16 -0.18 19.15
C ILE A 114 -11.03 1.32 19.44
N LYS A 115 -11.72 1.81 20.48
CA LYS A 115 -11.68 3.23 20.87
C LYS A 115 -10.25 3.70 21.13
N GLU A 116 -9.47 2.94 21.90
CA GLU A 116 -8.08 3.27 22.22
C GLU A 116 -7.20 3.32 20.97
N LYS A 117 -7.26 2.27 20.14
CA LYS A 117 -6.44 2.18 18.92
C LYS A 117 -6.78 3.27 17.92
N VAL A 118 -8.08 3.60 17.75
CA VAL A 118 -8.52 4.65 16.83
C VAL A 118 -8.05 6.02 17.29
N LEU A 119 -8.17 6.35 18.58
CA LEU A 119 -7.69 7.63 19.10
C LEU A 119 -6.18 7.78 18.93
N ASN A 120 -5.40 6.73 19.21
CA ASN A 120 -3.95 6.74 19.04
C ASN A 120 -3.54 6.95 17.57
N VAL A 121 -4.24 6.31 16.63
CA VAL A 121 -3.89 6.49 15.21
C VAL A 121 -4.36 7.84 14.67
N LEU A 122 -5.47 8.40 15.18
CA LEU A 122 -5.91 9.75 14.83
C LEU A 122 -4.89 10.80 15.28
N GLU A 123 -4.31 10.64 16.46
CA GLU A 123 -3.21 11.49 16.93
C GLU A 123 -1.99 11.38 16.00
N LEU A 124 -1.60 10.15 15.63
CA LEU A 124 -0.48 9.91 14.72
C LEU A 124 -0.63 10.60 13.37
N VAL A 125 -1.85 10.61 12.81
CA VAL A 125 -2.12 11.24 11.50
C VAL A 125 -2.54 12.72 11.61
N GLY A 126 -2.62 13.28 12.84
CA GLY A 126 -2.96 14.69 13.08
C GLY A 126 -4.43 15.05 12.81
N LEU A 127 -5.36 14.12 13.11
CA LEU A 127 -6.81 14.30 12.88
C LEU A 127 -7.65 14.08 14.14
N SER A 128 -7.09 14.32 15.33
CA SER A 128 -7.80 14.09 16.60
C SER A 128 -9.07 14.93 16.74
N ASP A 129 -9.07 16.16 16.22
CA ASP A 129 -10.20 17.10 16.23
C ASP A 129 -11.26 16.79 15.18
N LYS A 130 -10.95 15.94 14.20
CA LYS A 130 -11.81 15.56 13.08
C LYS A 130 -12.53 14.22 13.25
N ALA A 131 -12.43 13.59 14.43
CA ALA A 131 -12.94 12.23 14.67
C ALA A 131 -14.43 12.04 14.30
N ASN A 132 -15.25 13.10 14.47
CA ASN A 132 -16.68 13.06 14.24
C ASN A 132 -17.09 13.63 12.85
N ASP A 133 -16.16 14.15 12.07
CA ASP A 133 -16.43 14.71 10.75
C ASP A 133 -16.74 13.59 9.74
N LEU A 134 -17.50 13.91 8.69
CA LEU A 134 -17.76 13.00 7.58
C LEU A 134 -16.68 13.19 6.48
N PRO A 135 -16.41 12.18 5.64
CA PRO A 135 -15.43 12.30 4.56
C PRO A 135 -15.65 13.50 3.65
N GLN A 136 -16.90 13.87 3.36
CA GLN A 136 -17.25 15.01 2.52
C GLN A 136 -16.85 16.37 3.09
N ASP A 137 -16.63 16.45 4.40
CA ASP A 137 -16.27 17.68 5.12
C ASP A 137 -14.73 17.85 5.22
N LEU A 138 -13.99 16.88 4.67
CA LEU A 138 -12.53 16.83 4.70
C LEU A 138 -11.90 17.25 3.37
N SER A 139 -10.74 17.92 3.46
CA SER A 139 -9.85 18.10 2.31
C SER A 139 -9.32 16.76 1.79
N GLY A 140 -8.82 16.74 0.54
CA GLY A 140 -8.23 15.54 -0.04
C GLY A 140 -7.06 14.97 0.77
N GLY A 141 -6.22 15.83 1.33
CA GLY A 141 -5.11 15.43 2.21
C GLY A 141 -5.59 14.83 3.53
N GLU A 142 -6.65 15.38 4.14
CA GLU A 142 -7.27 14.82 5.34
C GLU A 142 -7.93 13.47 5.04
N GLN A 143 -8.64 13.32 3.91
CA GLN A 143 -9.21 12.05 3.47
C GLN A 143 -8.12 10.98 3.30
N GLN A 144 -6.97 11.35 2.71
CA GLN A 144 -5.84 10.45 2.56
C GLN A 144 -5.26 10.04 3.91
N ARG A 145 -5.14 10.98 4.87
CA ARG A 145 -4.70 10.66 6.24
C ARG A 145 -5.67 9.69 6.94
N VAL A 146 -6.98 9.81 6.73
CA VAL A 146 -7.98 8.85 7.23
C VAL A 146 -7.79 7.47 6.58
N ALA A 147 -7.57 7.41 5.26
CA ALA A 147 -7.31 6.15 4.56
C ALA A 147 -6.04 5.46 5.06
N ILE A 148 -4.96 6.23 5.30
CA ILE A 148 -3.73 5.73 5.92
C ILE A 148 -3.99 5.23 7.33
N ALA A 149 -4.67 6.02 8.17
CA ALA A 149 -5.02 5.65 9.54
C ALA A 149 -5.80 4.32 9.59
N ARG A 150 -6.81 4.16 8.73
CA ARG A 150 -7.57 2.91 8.59
C ARG A 150 -6.68 1.74 8.18
N ALA A 151 -5.71 1.96 7.29
CA ALA A 151 -4.80 0.92 6.84
C ALA A 151 -3.83 0.46 7.93
N ILE A 152 -3.40 1.36 8.85
CA ILE A 152 -2.38 1.05 9.86
C ILE A 152 -2.93 0.73 11.24
N VAL A 153 -4.22 0.99 11.53
CA VAL A 153 -4.80 0.83 12.87
C VAL A 153 -4.67 -0.59 13.44
N ASN A 154 -4.63 -1.59 12.57
CA ASN A 154 -4.39 -2.99 12.95
C ASN A 154 -2.90 -3.39 12.97
N LYS A 155 -1.98 -2.43 12.91
CA LYS A 155 -0.52 -2.65 12.89
C LYS A 155 -0.10 -3.70 11.84
N PRO A 156 -0.34 -3.45 10.55
CA PRO A 156 -0.03 -4.41 9.50
C PRO A 156 1.49 -4.64 9.40
N LEU A 157 1.86 -5.83 8.91
CA LEU A 157 3.27 -6.15 8.64
C LEU A 157 3.77 -5.46 7.36
N VAL A 158 2.87 -5.27 6.39
CA VAL A 158 3.13 -4.59 5.12
C VAL A 158 2.05 -3.53 4.90
N LEU A 159 2.47 -2.32 4.59
CA LEU A 159 1.63 -1.23 4.11
C LEU A 159 1.87 -1.08 2.61
N ILE A 160 0.84 -1.30 1.82
CA ILE A 160 0.83 -1.14 0.37
C ILE A 160 0.11 0.16 0.05
N ALA A 161 0.72 1.02 -0.76
CA ALA A 161 0.12 2.27 -1.18
C ALA A 161 0.09 2.36 -2.71
N ASP A 162 -1.09 2.51 -3.30
CA ASP A 162 -1.31 2.65 -4.73
C ASP A 162 -1.53 4.12 -5.07
N GLU A 163 -0.49 4.78 -5.60
CA GLU A 163 -0.47 6.21 -5.97
C GLU A 163 -1.05 7.14 -4.89
N PRO A 164 -0.54 7.08 -3.63
CA PRO A 164 -1.20 7.70 -2.48
C PRO A 164 -1.19 9.23 -2.51
N THR A 165 -0.48 9.85 -3.44
CA THR A 165 -0.34 11.31 -3.57
C THR A 165 -0.84 11.86 -4.91
N GLY A 166 -1.33 10.99 -5.81
CA GLY A 166 -1.66 11.35 -7.19
C GLY A 166 -2.75 12.40 -7.37
N ASN A 167 -3.58 12.65 -6.35
CA ASN A 167 -4.67 13.64 -6.37
C ASN A 167 -4.44 14.81 -5.41
N LEU A 168 -3.21 14.99 -4.91
CA LEU A 168 -2.89 15.97 -3.88
C LEU A 168 -1.95 17.07 -4.43
N ASP A 169 -1.99 18.24 -3.81
CA ASP A 169 -1.03 19.29 -4.10
C ASP A 169 0.40 18.92 -3.61
N PRO A 170 1.45 19.57 -4.13
CA PRO A 170 2.83 19.20 -3.83
C PRO A 170 3.20 19.25 -2.34
N GLN A 171 2.64 20.22 -1.57
CA GLN A 171 2.95 20.33 -0.15
C GLN A 171 2.29 19.20 0.62
N THR A 172 1.00 18.96 0.39
CA THR A 172 0.26 17.85 1.00
C THR A 172 0.89 16.50 0.64
N SER A 173 1.38 16.34 -0.59
CA SER A 173 2.07 15.13 -1.04
C SER A 173 3.35 14.85 -0.23
N ARG A 174 4.13 15.89 0.10
CA ARG A 174 5.31 15.77 0.97
C ARG A 174 4.92 15.36 2.38
N ASP A 175 3.89 16.01 2.96
CA ASP A 175 3.41 15.70 4.31
C ASP A 175 2.93 14.24 4.41
N ILE A 176 2.21 13.75 3.40
CA ILE A 176 1.79 12.34 3.30
C ILE A 176 3.00 11.41 3.18
N SER A 177 4.01 11.80 2.42
CA SER A 177 5.23 11.01 2.26
C SER A 177 6.04 10.91 3.55
N ASP A 178 6.09 11.99 4.32
CA ASP A 178 6.74 11.97 5.64
C ASP A 178 5.96 11.09 6.63
N LEU A 179 4.64 11.04 6.53
CA LEU A 179 3.83 10.10 7.30
C LEU A 179 4.19 8.64 6.95
N PHE A 180 4.35 8.30 5.66
CA PHE A 180 4.81 6.97 5.26
C PHE A 180 6.22 6.66 5.78
N LYS A 181 7.15 7.64 5.78
CA LYS A 181 8.49 7.48 6.39
C LYS A 181 8.37 7.18 7.88
N ALA A 182 7.52 7.92 8.62
CA ALA A 182 7.32 7.69 10.05
C ALA A 182 6.75 6.29 10.33
N ILE A 183 5.78 5.83 9.54
CA ILE A 183 5.22 4.48 9.64
C ILE A 183 6.30 3.42 9.35
N ASN A 184 7.11 3.61 8.32
CA ASN A 184 8.21 2.70 8.01
C ASN A 184 9.25 2.65 9.14
N ASN A 185 9.62 3.80 9.70
CA ASN A 185 10.58 3.90 10.82
C ASN A 185 10.08 3.18 12.08
N SER A 186 8.77 2.97 12.22
CA SER A 186 8.19 2.15 13.30
C SER A 186 8.30 0.63 13.06
N GLY A 187 8.89 0.21 11.92
CA GLY A 187 9.17 -1.18 11.57
C GLY A 187 8.21 -1.81 10.56
N THR A 188 7.21 -1.08 10.07
CA THR A 188 6.30 -1.56 9.02
C THR A 188 7.04 -1.58 7.67
N THR A 189 6.95 -2.69 6.93
CA THR A 189 7.43 -2.74 5.54
C THR A 189 6.48 -1.91 4.66
N VAL A 190 7.02 -1.01 3.82
CA VAL A 190 6.22 -0.15 2.95
C VAL A 190 6.52 -0.46 1.48
N VAL A 191 5.47 -0.70 0.71
CA VAL A 191 5.53 -0.84 -0.74
C VAL A 191 4.63 0.24 -1.34
N MET A 192 5.22 1.24 -1.95
CA MET A 192 4.49 2.35 -2.57
C MET A 192 4.62 2.28 -4.09
N VAL A 193 3.50 2.23 -4.76
CA VAL A 193 3.43 2.34 -6.22
C VAL A 193 3.23 3.81 -6.57
N THR A 194 4.05 4.33 -7.47
CA THR A 194 3.93 5.71 -7.94
C THR A 194 4.52 5.87 -9.34
N HIS A 195 4.05 6.87 -10.08
CA HIS A 195 4.66 7.36 -11.31
C HIS A 195 5.24 8.79 -11.12
N ASP A 196 5.14 9.35 -9.91
CA ASP A 196 5.64 10.68 -9.57
C ASP A 196 7.14 10.63 -9.23
N MET A 197 7.97 11.10 -10.17
CA MET A 197 9.42 11.08 -10.05
C MET A 197 9.94 12.12 -9.03
N ASP A 198 9.21 13.20 -8.80
CA ASP A 198 9.55 14.18 -7.77
C ASP A 198 9.40 13.54 -6.39
N MET A 199 8.34 12.75 -6.21
CA MET A 199 8.11 11.97 -5.00
C MET A 199 9.17 10.88 -4.79
N VAL A 200 9.55 10.17 -5.86
CA VAL A 200 10.65 9.18 -5.84
C VAL A 200 11.94 9.83 -5.34
N SER A 201 12.29 10.97 -5.91
CA SER A 201 13.48 11.75 -5.53
C SER A 201 13.41 12.24 -4.07
N TYR A 202 12.25 12.73 -3.64
CA TYR A 202 12.01 13.21 -2.27
C TYR A 202 12.12 12.10 -1.22
N LEU A 203 11.54 10.95 -1.50
CA LEU A 203 11.59 9.80 -0.59
C LEU A 203 12.97 9.17 -0.49
N ASN A 204 13.74 9.18 -1.57
CA ASN A 204 15.10 8.64 -1.67
C ASN A 204 15.22 7.22 -1.09
N LYS A 205 14.32 6.32 -1.53
CA LYS A 205 14.26 4.92 -1.12
C LYS A 205 14.64 4.01 -2.29
N ARG A 206 14.70 2.69 -2.07
CA ARG A 206 14.90 1.70 -3.13
C ARG A 206 13.79 1.81 -4.16
N VAL A 207 14.16 1.77 -5.43
CA VAL A 207 13.24 1.90 -6.56
C VAL A 207 13.34 0.65 -7.42
N ILE A 208 12.19 0.02 -7.66
CA ILE A 208 12.00 -1.07 -8.61
C ILE A 208 11.21 -0.50 -9.78
N ALA A 209 11.82 -0.46 -10.97
CA ALA A 209 11.16 0.00 -12.18
C ALA A 209 10.55 -1.17 -12.95
N LEU A 210 9.27 -1.03 -13.27
CA LEU A 210 8.53 -1.97 -14.11
C LEU A 210 8.26 -1.33 -15.47
N GLU A 211 8.52 -2.11 -16.55
CA GLU A 211 8.18 -1.73 -17.92
C GLU A 211 7.72 -2.98 -18.67
N GLY A 212 6.57 -2.91 -19.35
CA GLY A 212 6.01 -4.04 -20.09
C GLY A 212 5.86 -5.33 -19.27
N GLY A 213 5.58 -5.20 -17.96
CA GLY A 213 5.45 -6.33 -17.05
C GLY A 213 6.78 -6.92 -16.55
N ARG A 214 7.91 -6.35 -16.89
CA ARG A 214 9.26 -6.83 -16.48
C ARG A 214 9.92 -5.85 -15.52
N VAL A 215 10.80 -6.36 -14.67
CA VAL A 215 11.71 -5.51 -13.87
C VAL A 215 12.85 -5.06 -14.76
N VAL A 216 12.93 -3.77 -15.05
CA VAL A 216 14.01 -3.19 -15.87
C VAL A 216 15.11 -2.56 -15.01
N SER A 217 14.82 -2.22 -13.77
CA SER A 217 15.80 -1.69 -12.82
C SER A 217 15.38 -1.99 -11.38
N ASP A 218 16.36 -2.23 -10.51
CA ASP A 218 16.22 -2.40 -9.06
C ASP A 218 17.42 -1.73 -8.38
N GLN A 219 17.20 -0.55 -7.81
CA GLN A 219 18.28 0.32 -7.31
C GLN A 219 18.05 0.74 -5.86
N MET A 220 19.09 0.60 -5.03
CA MET A 220 19.12 0.93 -3.61
C MET A 220 19.33 2.44 -3.37
N ARG A 221 18.57 3.31 -3.86
CA ARG A 221 18.43 4.77 -3.66
C ARG A 221 17.92 5.36 -4.97
N GLY A 222 17.03 6.31 -4.90
CA GLY A 222 16.46 7.00 -6.07
C GLY A 222 17.52 7.71 -6.90
N ALA A 223 18.34 6.95 -7.61
CA ALA A 223 19.15 7.47 -8.68
C ALA A 223 18.21 8.02 -9.74
N ALA A 224 18.48 9.25 -10.20
CA ALA A 224 17.68 9.90 -11.21
C ALA A 224 17.48 8.95 -12.40
N PHE A 225 16.25 8.53 -12.64
CA PHE A 225 15.88 7.91 -13.89
C PHE A 225 16.00 9.00 -14.95
N HIS A 226 17.09 9.00 -15.70
CA HIS A 226 17.15 9.77 -16.93
C HIS A 226 16.37 8.98 -17.97
N GLU A 227 15.20 9.50 -18.36
CA GLU A 227 14.52 9.04 -19.56
C GLU A 227 15.49 9.25 -20.75
N ASN A 228 15.80 8.16 -21.41
CA ASN A 228 16.44 8.18 -22.75
C ASN A 228 15.37 8.22 -23.82
#